data_6c138e3c58ca43c3c4a712ec4d2fab07
#
_entry.id   6c138e3c58ca43c3c4a712ec4d2fab07
#
_cell.length_a   1.000
_cell.length_b   1.000
_cell.length_c   1.000
_cell.angle_alpha   90.00
_cell.angle_beta   90.00
_cell.angle_gamma   90.00
#
_symmetry.space_group_name_H-M   'P 1'
#
loop_
_entity.id
_entity.type
_entity.pdbx_description
1 polymer ?
#
loop_
_entity_poly.entity_id
_entity_poly.type
_entity_poly.pdbx_seq_one_letter_code
_entity_poly.pdbx_strand_id
1 'polypeptide(L)'
;MIFGTTPLDVAKGAVLAHSIRRGGVAMKKGRRLSADDIRALSKAGIEEVIAARLEAGDIDEDTAANAIARACQGNGARLQEAFTGRCNLYADGPGIMVLDAARVDRINRIHEAVTIATLAPNEAVE
;
A
#
# COMPACT_ATOMS: atom_id res chain seq x y z
N MET A 1 7.31 -5.44 -11.12
CA MET A 1 6.80 -4.04 -11.20
C MET A 1 7.70 -3.21 -12.12
N ILE A 2 7.15 -2.52 -13.09
CA ILE A 2 7.86 -1.61 -14.00
C ILE A 2 7.61 -0.18 -13.55
N PHE A 3 8.69 0.58 -13.32
CA PHE A 3 8.64 2.00 -12.95
C PHE A 3 9.32 2.84 -14.04
N GLY A 4 8.65 3.86 -14.54
CA GLY A 4 9.22 4.75 -15.55
C GLY A 4 8.18 5.47 -16.39
N THR A 5 8.66 6.03 -17.50
CA THR A 5 7.82 6.67 -18.51
C THR A 5 6.87 5.62 -19.10
N THR A 6 5.58 5.90 -19.05
CA THR A 6 4.52 4.98 -19.46
C THR A 6 3.60 5.72 -20.44
N PRO A 7 3.50 5.29 -21.71
CA PRO A 7 2.55 5.80 -22.67
C PRO A 7 1.10 5.65 -22.19
N LEU A 8 0.21 6.60 -22.51
CA LEU A 8 -1.15 6.61 -21.99
C LEU A 8 -1.99 5.39 -22.41
N ASP A 9 -1.75 4.84 -23.58
CA ASP A 9 -2.46 3.67 -24.12
C ASP A 9 -2.29 2.41 -23.23
N VAL A 10 -1.16 2.31 -22.53
CA VAL A 10 -0.85 1.21 -21.59
C VAL A 10 -0.84 1.64 -20.11
N ALA A 11 -1.18 2.90 -19.82
CA ALA A 11 -1.12 3.47 -18.47
C ALA A 11 -2.35 3.17 -17.60
N LYS A 12 -3.40 2.55 -18.14
CA LYS A 12 -4.57 2.17 -17.35
C LYS A 12 -4.18 1.22 -16.22
N GLY A 13 -4.57 1.58 -14.97
CA GLY A 13 -4.22 0.81 -13.78
C GLY A 13 -2.83 1.11 -13.21
N ALA A 14 -1.98 1.86 -13.91
CA ALA A 14 -0.70 2.32 -13.39
C ALA A 14 -0.89 3.35 -12.27
N VAL A 15 0.07 3.44 -11.37
CA VAL A 15 0.07 4.38 -10.24
C VAL A 15 1.00 5.55 -10.56
N LEU A 16 0.47 6.78 -10.56
CA LEU A 16 1.26 7.99 -10.84
C LEU A 16 2.40 8.18 -9.83
N ALA A 17 3.62 8.31 -10.33
CA ALA A 17 4.79 8.60 -9.52
C ALA A 17 4.85 10.08 -9.10
N HIS A 18 4.32 10.98 -9.92
CA HIS A 18 4.32 12.42 -9.68
C HIS A 18 2.94 13.03 -9.89
N SER A 19 2.66 14.11 -9.13
CA SER A 19 1.44 14.89 -9.35
C SER A 19 1.51 15.61 -10.70
N ILE A 20 0.39 15.64 -11.43
CA ILE A 20 0.24 16.30 -12.72
C ILE A 20 -0.68 17.51 -12.51
N ARG A 21 -0.24 18.69 -12.98
CA ARG A 21 -1.03 19.92 -13.04
C ARG A 21 -0.76 20.58 -14.39
N ARG A 22 -1.56 20.24 -15.41
CA ARG A 22 -1.40 20.75 -16.78
C ARG A 22 -2.71 20.63 -17.55
N GLY A 23 -3.00 21.59 -18.42
CA GLY A 23 -4.14 21.51 -19.33
C GLY A 23 -5.51 21.36 -18.65
N GLY A 24 -5.69 21.96 -17.45
CA GLY A 24 -6.93 21.82 -16.68
C GLY A 24 -7.03 20.50 -15.90
N VAL A 25 -6.04 19.61 -16.00
CA VAL A 25 -5.99 18.36 -15.25
C VAL A 25 -5.16 18.56 -13.99
N ALA A 26 -5.69 18.09 -12.84
CA ALA A 26 -4.99 18.03 -11.56
C ALA A 26 -5.12 16.63 -10.97
N MET A 27 -4.03 15.88 -10.96
CA MET A 27 -3.96 14.54 -10.40
C MET A 27 -2.80 14.45 -9.40
N LYS A 28 -3.03 13.81 -8.26
CA LYS A 28 -2.01 13.64 -7.22
C LYS A 28 -1.15 12.39 -7.49
N LYS A 29 0.11 12.42 -7.04
CA LYS A 29 0.95 11.21 -6.98
C LYS A 29 0.23 10.11 -6.18
N GLY A 30 0.49 8.86 -6.51
CA GLY A 30 -0.15 7.70 -5.90
C GLY A 30 -1.55 7.38 -6.46
N ARG A 31 -2.08 8.21 -7.39
CA ARG A 31 -3.36 7.93 -8.04
C ARG A 31 -3.22 6.75 -9.00
N ARG A 32 -4.06 5.73 -8.84
CA ARG A 32 -4.23 4.65 -9.82
C ARG A 32 -5.07 5.18 -10.98
N LEU A 33 -4.50 5.15 -12.18
CA LEU A 33 -5.12 5.73 -13.37
C LEU A 33 -6.31 4.89 -13.86
N SER A 34 -7.47 5.52 -13.90
CA SER A 34 -8.68 4.97 -14.52
C SER A 34 -8.73 5.27 -16.02
N ALA A 35 -9.69 4.65 -16.74
CA ALA A 35 -9.92 4.98 -18.13
C ALA A 35 -10.33 6.45 -18.33
N ASP A 36 -11.06 7.03 -17.37
CA ASP A 36 -11.44 8.45 -17.42
C ASP A 36 -10.24 9.38 -17.24
N ASP A 37 -9.30 9.00 -16.35
CA ASP A 37 -8.05 9.72 -16.16
C ASP A 37 -7.21 9.73 -17.44
N ILE A 38 -7.10 8.58 -18.11
CA ILE A 38 -6.40 8.48 -19.40
C ILE A 38 -7.02 9.41 -20.43
N ARG A 39 -8.36 9.45 -20.54
CA ARG A 39 -9.05 10.36 -21.45
C ARG A 39 -8.82 11.83 -21.11
N ALA A 40 -8.82 12.16 -19.82
CA ALA A 40 -8.57 13.53 -19.37
C ALA A 40 -7.13 13.99 -19.68
N LEU A 41 -6.15 13.11 -19.42
CA LEU A 41 -4.73 13.37 -19.72
C LEU A 41 -4.50 13.54 -21.23
N SER A 42 -5.09 12.68 -22.06
CA SER A 42 -4.99 12.77 -23.51
C SER A 42 -5.60 14.08 -24.04
N LYS A 43 -6.77 14.49 -23.54
CA LYS A 43 -7.39 15.79 -23.90
C LYS A 43 -6.53 16.99 -23.49
N ALA A 44 -5.75 16.86 -22.44
CA ALA A 44 -4.79 17.88 -21.97
C ALA A 44 -3.47 17.89 -22.77
N GLY A 45 -3.35 17.07 -23.83
CA GLY A 45 -2.16 16.98 -24.67
C GLY A 45 -0.98 16.29 -23.96
N ILE A 46 -1.27 15.40 -23.04
CA ILE A 46 -0.28 14.56 -22.36
C ILE A 46 -0.30 13.20 -23.06
N GLU A 47 0.86 12.73 -23.52
CA GLU A 47 1.01 11.46 -24.24
C GLU A 47 1.57 10.35 -23.37
N GLU A 48 2.32 10.73 -22.33
CA GLU A 48 2.99 9.80 -21.42
C GLU A 48 3.03 10.34 -19.98
N VAL A 49 3.17 9.45 -19.02
CA VAL A 49 3.28 9.77 -17.59
C VAL A 49 4.40 8.96 -16.95
N ILE A 50 4.97 9.45 -15.85
CA ILE A 50 5.85 8.62 -15.02
C ILE A 50 4.96 7.88 -14.02
N ALA A 51 4.97 6.55 -14.12
CA ALA A 51 4.07 5.69 -13.34
C ALA A 51 4.72 4.34 -13.00
N ALA A 52 4.18 3.70 -11.98
CA ALA A 52 4.48 2.31 -11.63
C ALA A 52 3.36 1.41 -12.18
N ARG A 53 3.72 0.36 -12.92
CA ARG A 53 2.81 -0.69 -13.37
C ARG A 53 3.12 -1.99 -12.65
N LEU A 54 2.07 -2.60 -12.12
CA LEU A 54 2.16 -3.96 -11.60
C LEU A 54 2.17 -4.95 -12.76
N GLU A 55 3.01 -5.96 -12.68
CA GLU A 55 3.08 -7.09 -13.59
C GLU A 55 2.33 -8.30 -13.03
N ALA A 56 2.21 -9.34 -13.83
CA ALA A 56 1.62 -10.58 -13.35
C ALA A 56 2.45 -11.15 -12.19
N GLY A 57 1.80 -11.38 -11.05
CA GLY A 57 2.46 -11.83 -9.82
C GLY A 57 2.82 -10.71 -8.83
N ASP A 58 2.80 -9.45 -9.26
CA ASP A 58 2.91 -8.32 -8.33
C ASP A 58 1.58 -8.11 -7.60
N ILE A 59 1.67 -7.74 -6.34
CA ILE A 59 0.54 -7.30 -5.52
C ILE A 59 0.78 -5.86 -5.06
N ASP A 60 -0.31 -5.10 -4.92
CA ASP A 60 -0.22 -3.73 -4.40
C ASP A 60 0.08 -3.72 -2.89
N GLU A 61 0.58 -2.57 -2.43
CA GLU A 61 1.06 -2.40 -1.05
C GLU A 61 -0.04 -2.62 -0.01
N ASP A 62 -1.29 -2.21 -0.27
CA ASP A 62 -2.39 -2.36 0.67
C ASP A 62 -2.85 -3.82 0.76
N THR A 63 -2.89 -4.52 -0.37
CA THR A 63 -3.17 -5.96 -0.42
C THR A 63 -2.10 -6.74 0.33
N ALA A 64 -0.81 -6.41 0.14
CA ALA A 64 0.30 -7.04 0.84
C ALA A 64 0.23 -6.78 2.36
N ALA A 65 0.03 -5.51 2.77
CA ALA A 65 -0.08 -5.12 4.18
C ALA A 65 -1.25 -5.83 4.88
N ASN A 66 -2.41 -5.91 4.21
CA ASN A 66 -3.58 -6.62 4.74
C ASN A 66 -3.31 -8.12 4.92
N ALA A 67 -2.68 -8.76 3.94
CA ALA A 67 -2.36 -10.19 4.00
C ALA A 67 -1.41 -10.50 5.18
N ILE A 68 -0.35 -9.69 5.36
CA ILE A 68 0.60 -9.84 6.46
C ILE A 68 -0.10 -9.61 7.80
N ALA A 69 -0.89 -8.53 7.93
CA ALA A 69 -1.58 -8.22 9.17
C ALA A 69 -2.60 -9.31 9.55
N ARG A 70 -3.33 -9.89 8.58
CA ARG A 70 -4.20 -11.04 8.81
C ARG A 70 -3.44 -12.26 9.32
N ALA A 71 -2.27 -12.54 8.77
CA ALA A 71 -1.44 -13.66 9.21
C ALA A 71 -0.88 -13.45 10.64
N CYS A 72 -0.75 -12.21 11.07
CA CYS A 72 -0.29 -11.83 12.42
C CYS A 72 -1.42 -11.66 13.43
N GLN A 73 -2.67 -11.60 12.98
CA GLN A 73 -3.82 -11.36 13.85
C GLN A 73 -4.00 -12.51 14.84
N GLY A 74 -3.99 -12.18 16.12
CA GLY A 74 -4.35 -13.07 17.23
C GLY A 74 -5.74 -12.82 17.76
N ASN A 75 -6.09 -13.55 18.81
CA ASN A 75 -7.34 -13.34 19.54
C ASN A 75 -7.35 -11.98 20.24
N GLY A 76 -8.50 -11.33 20.27
CA GLY A 76 -8.66 -10.02 20.93
C GLY A 76 -8.05 -8.85 20.14
N ALA A 77 -7.78 -9.06 18.84
CA ALA A 77 -7.31 -8.00 17.94
C ALA A 77 -8.14 -7.93 16.66
N ARG A 78 -8.45 -6.73 16.23
CA ARG A 78 -9.14 -6.44 14.97
C ARG A 78 -8.23 -5.70 13.99
N LEU A 79 -8.40 -6.00 12.72
CA LEU A 79 -7.75 -5.31 11.62
C LEU A 79 -8.43 -3.98 11.32
N GLN A 80 -7.62 -2.96 11.05
CA GLN A 80 -8.06 -1.77 10.33
C GLN A 80 -7.91 -2.01 8.83
N GLU A 81 -8.66 -1.29 8.01
CA GLU A 81 -8.45 -1.27 6.56
C GLU A 81 -7.02 -0.79 6.23
N ALA A 82 -6.37 -1.49 5.32
CA ALA A 82 -5.03 -1.11 4.89
C ALA A 82 -5.06 0.22 4.10
N PHE A 83 -4.06 1.05 4.33
CA PHE A 83 -3.91 2.33 3.66
C PHE A 83 -2.42 2.69 3.48
N THR A 84 -2.01 3.00 2.28
CA THR A 84 -0.63 3.36 1.91
C THR A 84 0.42 2.37 2.43
N GLY A 85 0.18 1.08 2.17
CA GLY A 85 1.09 -0.01 2.55
C GLY A 85 1.12 -0.32 4.05
N ARG A 86 0.17 0.19 4.82
CA ARG A 86 0.10 -0.03 6.26
C ARG A 86 -1.25 -0.61 6.66
N CYS A 87 -1.23 -1.62 7.52
CA CYS A 87 -2.41 -2.20 8.15
C CYS A 87 -2.19 -2.29 9.66
N ASN A 88 -3.05 -1.67 10.44
CA ASN A 88 -2.95 -1.68 11.90
C ASN A 88 -3.82 -2.78 12.50
N LEU A 89 -3.31 -3.36 13.58
CA LEU A 89 -4.06 -4.21 14.50
C LEU A 89 -4.37 -3.42 15.77
N TYR A 90 -5.63 -3.40 16.17
CA TYR A 90 -6.08 -2.77 17.40
C TYR A 90 -6.63 -3.81 18.36
N ALA A 91 -6.45 -3.61 19.65
CA ALA A 91 -7.09 -4.42 20.66
C ALA A 91 -8.63 -4.26 20.58
N ASP A 92 -9.37 -5.33 20.85
CA ASP A 92 -10.84 -5.30 20.94
C ASP A 92 -11.35 -4.75 22.28
N GLY A 93 -10.46 -4.60 23.25
CA GLY A 93 -10.73 -4.06 24.57
C GLY A 93 -9.49 -4.06 25.45
N PRO A 94 -9.61 -3.62 26.72
CA PRO A 94 -8.50 -3.59 27.65
C PRO A 94 -7.87 -4.96 27.86
N GLY A 95 -6.55 -5.01 27.92
CA GLY A 95 -5.83 -6.27 28.08
C GLY A 95 -4.32 -6.11 28.14
N ILE A 96 -3.63 -7.20 27.86
CA ILE A 96 -2.18 -7.26 27.83
C ILE A 96 -1.76 -7.77 26.45
N MET A 97 -0.78 -7.09 25.82
CA MET A 97 -0.18 -7.52 24.57
C MET A 97 0.66 -8.77 24.77
N VAL A 98 0.21 -9.90 24.25
CA VAL A 98 0.96 -11.16 24.24
C VAL A 98 1.47 -11.42 22.85
N LEU A 99 2.78 -11.47 22.67
CA LEU A 99 3.43 -11.73 21.39
C LEU A 99 4.70 -12.56 21.56
N ASP A 100 5.06 -13.29 20.52
CA ASP A 100 6.35 -13.95 20.38
C ASP A 100 7.33 -13.01 19.67
N ALA A 101 8.17 -12.31 20.43
CA ALA A 101 9.14 -11.36 19.91
C ALA A 101 10.09 -12.00 18.89
N ALA A 102 10.49 -13.26 19.10
CA ALA A 102 11.36 -13.96 18.17
C ALA A 102 10.68 -14.24 16.81
N ARG A 103 9.34 -14.41 16.78
CA ARG A 103 8.60 -14.49 15.51
C ARG A 103 8.54 -13.15 14.81
N VAL A 104 8.30 -12.05 15.53
CA VAL A 104 8.32 -10.70 14.97
C VAL A 104 9.69 -10.41 14.35
N ASP A 105 10.77 -10.69 15.06
CA ASP A 105 12.13 -10.54 14.55
C ASP A 105 12.40 -11.36 13.28
N ARG A 106 11.90 -12.60 13.24
CA ARG A 106 12.04 -13.44 12.03
C ARG A 106 11.30 -12.86 10.84
N ILE A 107 10.08 -12.35 11.03
CA ILE A 107 9.30 -11.73 9.95
C ILE A 107 10.04 -10.50 9.42
N ASN A 108 10.55 -9.63 10.29
CA ASN A 108 11.29 -8.43 9.92
C ASN A 108 12.62 -8.71 9.21
N ARG A 109 13.11 -9.95 9.21
CA ARG A 109 14.31 -10.38 8.48
C ARG A 109 14.03 -11.04 7.13
N ILE A 110 12.75 -11.26 6.78
CA ILE A 110 12.40 -11.95 5.54
C ILE A 110 12.74 -11.08 4.33
N HIS A 111 12.37 -9.80 4.36
CA HIS A 111 12.61 -8.87 3.27
C HIS A 111 12.52 -7.42 3.77
N GLU A 112 13.36 -6.54 3.24
CA GLU A 112 13.44 -5.12 3.64
C GLU A 112 12.13 -4.34 3.44
N ALA A 113 11.28 -4.76 2.51
CA ALA A 113 9.98 -4.15 2.26
C ALA A 113 8.91 -4.55 3.29
N VAL A 114 9.18 -5.52 4.18
CA VAL A 114 8.24 -6.02 5.18
C VAL A 114 8.70 -5.57 6.56
N THR A 115 7.86 -4.81 7.25
CA THR A 115 8.15 -4.37 8.63
C THR A 115 6.92 -4.53 9.50
N ILE A 116 7.10 -5.21 10.64
CA ILE A 116 6.12 -5.28 11.72
C ILE A 116 6.67 -4.54 12.92
N ALA A 117 5.93 -3.53 13.39
CA ALA A 117 6.19 -2.84 14.64
C ALA A 117 5.07 -3.17 15.64
N THR A 118 5.42 -3.36 16.90
CA THR A 118 4.50 -3.75 17.96
C THR A 118 4.75 -2.94 19.23
N LEU A 119 3.77 -2.95 20.12
CA LEU A 119 4.00 -2.65 21.53
C LEU A 119 4.98 -3.68 22.13
N ALA A 120 5.56 -3.37 23.27
CA ALA A 120 6.39 -4.32 23.98
C ALA A 120 5.56 -5.53 24.48
N PRO A 121 6.18 -6.72 24.60
CA PRO A 121 5.52 -7.86 25.24
C PRO A 121 5.05 -7.52 26.66
N ASN A 122 3.83 -7.92 26.98
CA ASN A 122 3.16 -7.67 28.28
C ASN A 122 2.82 -6.20 28.56
N GLU A 123 2.86 -5.34 27.57
CA GLU A 123 2.38 -3.97 27.67
C GLU A 123 0.84 -3.95 27.75
N ALA A 124 0.27 -3.08 28.60
CA ALA A 124 -1.17 -2.92 28.72
C ALA A 124 -1.72 -2.19 27.49
N VAL A 125 -2.90 -2.62 27.04
CA VAL A 125 -3.68 -1.97 25.96
C VAL A 125 -5.06 -1.60 26.50
N GLU A 126 -5.62 -0.49 26.00
CA GLU A 126 -6.93 0.03 26.36
C GLU A 126 -7.94 -0.10 25.21
#